data_7f218a7e76efd303870e5fc8f1524ea6
#
_entry.id   7f218a7e76efd303870e5fc8f1524ea6
#
_cell.length_a   1.000
_cell.length_b   1.000
_cell.length_c   1.000
_cell.angle_alpha   90.00
_cell.angle_beta   90.00
_cell.angle_gamma   90.00
#
_symmetry.space_group_name_H-M   'P 1'
#
loop_
_entity.id
_entity.type
_entity.pdbx_description
1 polymer ?
#
loop_
_entity_poly.entity_id
_entity_poly.type
_entity_poly.pdbx_seq_one_letter_code
_entity_poly.pdbx_strand_id
1 'polypeptide(L)'
;MQKITAQTCIDVVIPSGTSLQNLRTSSLNKDNGMDLTRDLYHMDYGISRYAAAATVFRTLLTPCTGISVEGNGYRYSNSSTSTTGYSTPVTDANAPVAIRAALEACREPYAVTDMSKF
;
A
#
# COMPACT_ATOMS: atom_id res chain seq x y z
N MET A 1 1.85 12.90 -11.92
CA MET A 1 1.22 11.68 -12.51
C MET A 1 0.05 12.03 -13.42
N GLN A 2 -0.96 12.75 -12.95
CA GLN A 2 -2.14 13.08 -13.77
C GLN A 2 -1.81 13.82 -15.07
N LYS A 3 -0.85 14.75 -15.06
CA LYS A 3 -0.38 15.43 -16.27
C LYS A 3 0.32 14.50 -17.26
N ILE A 4 1.06 13.51 -16.76
CA ILE A 4 1.76 12.54 -17.59
C ILE A 4 0.76 11.63 -18.28
N THR A 5 -0.25 11.13 -17.58
CA THR A 5 -1.30 10.27 -18.15
C THR A 5 -2.11 11.00 -19.21
N ALA A 6 -2.35 12.31 -19.04
CA ALA A 6 -3.05 13.12 -20.04
C ALA A 6 -2.22 13.41 -21.32
N GLN A 7 -0.90 13.31 -21.25
CA GLN A 7 0.02 13.59 -22.36
C GLN A 7 0.59 12.34 -23.04
N THR A 8 0.30 11.16 -22.52
CA THR A 8 0.83 9.88 -23.00
C THR A 8 -0.31 8.87 -23.17
N CYS A 9 -0.07 7.83 -23.95
CA CYS A 9 -1.00 6.71 -24.11
C CYS A 9 -0.95 5.72 -22.92
N ILE A 10 -0.88 6.24 -21.69
CA ILE A 10 -0.90 5.41 -20.49
C ILE A 10 -2.35 5.15 -20.10
N ASP A 11 -2.80 3.90 -20.26
CA ASP A 11 -4.18 3.48 -19.97
C ASP A 11 -4.36 3.03 -18.52
N VAL A 12 -3.29 2.61 -17.85
CA VAL A 12 -3.34 2.06 -16.49
C VAL A 12 -2.31 2.73 -15.60
N VAL A 13 -2.76 3.18 -14.44
CA VAL A 13 -1.90 3.67 -13.36
C VAL A 13 -2.09 2.77 -12.14
N ILE A 14 -0.99 2.24 -11.62
CA ILE A 14 -0.97 1.51 -10.35
C ILE A 14 -0.57 2.49 -9.26
N PRO A 15 -1.50 2.95 -8.40
CA PRO A 15 -1.25 4.05 -7.48
C PRO A 15 -0.57 3.60 -6.16
N SER A 16 0.52 2.82 -6.26
CA SER A 16 1.24 2.30 -5.08
C SER A 16 1.82 3.41 -4.21
N GLY A 17 2.25 4.51 -4.82
CA GLY A 17 2.72 5.69 -4.08
C GLY A 17 1.59 6.33 -3.27
N THR A 18 0.40 6.47 -3.85
CA THR A 18 -0.78 6.99 -3.15
C THR A 18 -1.20 6.06 -2.01
N SER A 19 -1.17 4.74 -2.25
CA SER A 19 -1.43 3.75 -1.20
C SER A 19 -0.49 3.90 0.00
N LEU A 20 0.80 4.12 -0.25
CA LEU A 20 1.77 4.38 0.83
C LEU A 20 1.49 5.71 1.54
N GLN A 21 1.14 6.76 0.81
CA GLN A 21 0.76 8.03 1.43
C GLN A 21 -0.51 7.90 2.27
N ASN A 22 -1.49 7.11 1.83
CA ASN A 22 -2.68 6.79 2.64
C ASN A 22 -2.26 6.09 3.94
N LEU A 23 -1.39 5.07 3.87
CA LEU A 23 -0.86 4.41 5.07
C LEU A 23 -0.18 5.37 6.04
N ARG A 24 0.51 6.38 5.53
CA ARG A 24 1.17 7.39 6.38
C ARG A 24 0.20 8.24 7.19
N THR A 25 -1.06 8.32 6.82
CA THR A 25 -2.10 9.00 7.60
C THR A 25 -2.78 8.07 8.61
N SER A 26 -2.51 6.78 8.58
CA SER A 26 -3.13 5.78 9.47
C SER A 26 -2.40 5.64 10.81
N SER A 27 -3.01 4.92 11.72
CA SER A 27 -2.42 4.53 13.01
C SER A 27 -1.17 3.66 12.89
N LEU A 28 -0.84 3.16 11.70
CA LEU A 28 0.35 2.38 11.43
C LEU A 28 1.61 3.24 11.28
N ASN A 29 1.45 4.54 11.07
CA ASN A 29 2.55 5.49 10.98
C ASN A 29 2.93 6.01 12.36
N LYS A 30 3.75 5.26 13.09
CA LYS A 30 4.10 5.57 14.48
C LYS A 30 5.34 6.46 14.62
N ASP A 31 6.23 6.45 13.65
CA ASP A 31 7.52 7.14 13.73
C ASP A 31 7.80 7.97 12.47
N ASN A 32 6.86 8.89 12.17
CA ASN A 32 6.95 9.81 11.02
C ASN A 32 7.21 9.10 9.67
N GLY A 33 6.69 7.89 9.50
CA GLY A 33 6.85 7.07 8.30
C GLY A 33 8.09 6.19 8.30
N MET A 34 8.90 6.21 9.34
CA MET A 34 10.09 5.36 9.43
C MET A 34 9.72 3.87 9.53
N ASP A 35 8.64 3.55 10.19
CA ASP A 35 8.12 2.18 10.32
C ASP A 35 7.44 1.66 9.03
N LEU A 36 7.20 2.54 8.06
CA LEU A 36 6.69 2.20 6.72
C LEU A 36 7.79 2.15 5.66
N THR A 37 9.02 2.47 6.04
CA THR A 37 10.19 2.44 5.16
C THR A 37 11.32 1.67 5.83
N ARG A 38 12.20 1.07 5.04
CA ARG A 38 13.38 0.37 5.57
C ARG A 38 14.63 1.25 5.72
N ASP A 39 14.67 2.38 5.01
CA ASP A 39 15.84 3.26 4.92
C ASP A 39 15.45 4.71 4.59
N LEU A 40 14.23 5.13 4.92
CA LEU A 40 13.62 6.42 4.63
C LEU A 40 13.25 6.65 3.14
N TYR A 41 13.69 5.80 2.23
CA TYR A 41 13.45 5.94 0.78
C TYR A 41 12.64 4.78 0.20
N HIS A 42 12.91 3.55 0.64
CA HIS A 42 12.27 2.35 0.12
C HIS A 42 11.19 1.86 1.07
N MET A 43 10.14 1.26 0.51
CA MET A 43 9.11 0.60 1.30
C MET A 43 9.74 -0.46 2.22
N ASP A 44 9.19 -0.61 3.42
CA ASP A 44 9.58 -1.67 4.33
C ASP A 44 9.31 -3.06 3.71
N TYR A 45 9.85 -4.10 4.31
CA TYR A 45 9.68 -5.46 3.79
C TYR A 45 8.33 -6.10 4.17
N GLY A 46 7.52 -5.46 4.99
CA GLY A 46 6.26 -5.95 5.49
C GLY A 46 5.05 -5.18 4.95
N ILE A 47 4.44 -4.37 5.82
CA ILE A 47 3.12 -3.79 5.60
C ILE A 47 3.03 -2.86 4.39
N SER A 48 4.08 -2.08 4.09
CA SER A 48 4.05 -1.19 2.92
C SER A 48 4.11 -1.97 1.61
N ARG A 49 4.93 -3.03 1.55
CA ARG A 49 4.93 -3.93 0.39
C ARG A 49 3.61 -4.67 0.24
N TYR A 50 2.99 -5.06 1.35
CA TYR A 50 1.68 -5.69 1.32
C TYR A 50 0.62 -4.75 0.74
N ALA A 51 0.60 -3.48 1.16
CA ALA A 51 -0.29 -2.47 0.58
C ALA A 51 -0.02 -2.26 -0.92
N ALA A 52 1.25 -2.17 -1.32
CA ALA A 52 1.62 -2.05 -2.72
C ALA A 52 1.17 -3.27 -3.54
N ALA A 53 1.35 -4.49 -3.02
CA ALA A 53 0.87 -5.72 -3.66
C ALA A 53 -0.66 -5.74 -3.79
N ALA A 54 -1.39 -5.31 -2.75
CA ALA A 54 -2.84 -5.17 -2.79
C ALA A 54 -3.29 -4.16 -3.85
N THR A 55 -2.55 -3.06 -4.03
CA THR A 55 -2.81 -2.06 -5.06
C THR A 55 -2.63 -2.65 -6.47
N VAL A 56 -1.54 -3.39 -6.70
CA VAL A 56 -1.29 -4.11 -7.96
C VAL A 56 -2.43 -5.10 -8.23
N PHE A 57 -2.76 -5.92 -7.25
CA PHE A 57 -3.83 -6.91 -7.37
C PHE A 57 -5.17 -6.25 -7.73
N ARG A 58 -5.54 -5.20 -7.00
CA ARG A 58 -6.80 -4.47 -7.24
C ARG A 58 -6.83 -3.84 -8.62
N THR A 59 -5.72 -3.29 -9.09
CA THR A 59 -5.65 -2.59 -10.38
C THR A 59 -5.64 -3.56 -11.57
N LEU A 60 -4.87 -4.64 -11.49
CA LEU A 60 -4.63 -5.52 -12.64
C LEU A 60 -5.45 -6.81 -12.62
N LEU A 61 -5.61 -7.44 -11.45
CA LEU A 61 -6.21 -8.77 -11.37
C LEU A 61 -7.71 -8.74 -11.07
N THR A 62 -8.17 -7.86 -10.19
CA THR A 62 -9.60 -7.76 -9.87
C THR A 62 -10.47 -7.50 -11.09
N PRO A 63 -10.12 -6.60 -12.04
CA PRO A 63 -10.94 -6.38 -13.23
C PRO A 63 -11.06 -7.60 -14.14
N CYS A 64 -10.03 -8.45 -14.17
CA CYS A 64 -10.01 -9.64 -15.02
C CYS A 64 -10.66 -10.86 -14.37
N THR A 65 -10.61 -10.96 -13.04
CA THR A 65 -11.01 -12.17 -12.30
C THR A 65 -12.28 -12.00 -11.48
N GLY A 66 -12.67 -10.76 -11.17
CA GLY A 66 -13.73 -10.45 -10.21
C GLY A 66 -13.35 -10.74 -8.74
N ILE A 67 -12.13 -11.23 -8.48
CA ILE A 67 -11.68 -11.56 -7.13
C ILE A 67 -11.26 -10.27 -6.41
N SER A 68 -11.76 -10.09 -5.18
CA SER A 68 -11.34 -8.98 -4.31
C SER A 68 -10.14 -9.38 -3.46
N VAL A 69 -9.28 -8.40 -3.18
CA VAL A 69 -8.20 -8.54 -2.17
C VAL A 69 -8.75 -8.42 -0.74
N GLU A 70 -9.96 -7.91 -0.58
CA GLU A 70 -10.63 -7.84 0.73
C GLU A 70 -10.85 -9.24 1.28
N GLY A 71 -10.62 -9.42 2.57
CA GLY A 71 -10.73 -10.72 3.23
C GLY A 71 -9.56 -11.67 2.95
N ASN A 72 -8.51 -11.23 2.26
CA ASN A 72 -7.31 -12.04 2.10
C ASN A 72 -6.71 -12.42 3.45
N GLY A 73 -6.67 -13.71 3.74
CA GLY A 73 -6.13 -14.26 4.99
C GLY A 73 -4.62 -14.56 4.97
N TYR A 74 -3.95 -14.39 3.83
CA TYR A 74 -2.52 -14.61 3.76
C TYR A 74 -1.76 -13.53 4.53
N ARG A 75 -0.88 -13.97 5.42
CA ARG A 75 -0.02 -13.08 6.21
C ARG A 75 1.43 -13.35 5.88
N TYR A 76 2.03 -12.40 5.24
CA TYR A 76 3.44 -12.47 4.90
C TYR A 76 4.29 -12.33 6.16
N SER A 77 5.04 -13.38 6.47
CA SER A 77 6.03 -13.34 7.53
C SER A 77 7.39 -13.00 6.94
N ASN A 78 7.87 -11.83 7.24
CA ASN A 78 9.18 -11.41 6.80
C ASN A 78 10.22 -11.73 7.88
N SER A 79 11.02 -12.76 7.62
CA SER A 79 12.17 -13.11 8.47
C SER A 79 13.44 -12.32 8.09
N SER A 80 13.45 -11.60 6.96
CA SER A 80 14.60 -10.81 6.58
C SER A 80 14.63 -9.53 7.40
N THR A 81 15.58 -9.42 8.27
CA THR A 81 15.92 -8.17 8.93
C THR A 81 16.45 -7.21 7.87
N SER A 82 15.76 -6.08 7.71
CA SER A 82 16.34 -4.94 7.01
C SER A 82 17.65 -4.55 7.74
N THR A 83 18.65 -4.17 7.00
CA THR A 83 19.92 -3.66 7.58
C THR A 83 19.69 -2.41 8.45
N THR A 84 18.55 -1.75 8.31
CA THR A 84 18.14 -0.58 9.09
C THR A 84 17.21 -0.93 10.24
N GLY A 85 16.76 -2.19 10.36
CA GLY A 85 15.88 -2.65 11.44
C GLY A 85 14.40 -2.32 11.26
N TYR A 86 14.02 -1.56 10.24
CA TYR A 86 12.62 -1.20 10.00
C TYR A 86 11.93 -2.23 9.10
N SER A 87 11.07 -3.02 9.70
CA SER A 87 10.17 -3.93 9.00
C SER A 87 8.95 -4.16 9.88
N THR A 88 7.80 -3.71 9.44
CA THR A 88 6.53 -3.92 10.14
C THR A 88 5.87 -5.19 9.62
N PRO A 89 5.87 -6.29 10.39
CA PRO A 89 5.26 -7.55 9.96
C PRO A 89 3.79 -7.37 9.62
N VAL A 90 3.32 -8.13 8.63
CA VAL A 90 1.89 -8.17 8.28
C VAL A 90 1.15 -9.05 9.29
N THR A 91 0.16 -8.49 9.95
CA THR A 91 -0.64 -9.16 10.98
C THR A 91 -2.13 -9.04 10.68
N ASP A 92 -2.96 -9.81 11.39
CA ASP A 92 -4.43 -9.69 11.28
C ASP A 92 -4.94 -8.30 11.68
N ALA A 93 -4.21 -7.61 12.54
CA ALA A 93 -4.58 -6.28 13.00
C ALA A 93 -4.27 -5.19 11.97
N ASN A 94 -3.14 -5.29 11.24
CA ASN A 94 -2.71 -4.21 10.35
C ASN A 94 -3.01 -4.47 8.86
N ALA A 95 -3.17 -5.72 8.45
CA ALA A 95 -3.48 -6.06 7.06
C ALA A 95 -4.76 -5.41 6.53
N PRO A 96 -5.89 -5.35 7.29
CA PRO A 96 -7.09 -4.66 6.84
C PRO A 96 -6.86 -3.16 6.57
N VAL A 97 -6.05 -2.50 7.38
CA VAL A 97 -5.70 -1.08 7.17
C VAL A 97 -4.90 -0.90 5.87
N ALA A 98 -3.94 -1.79 5.62
CA ALA A 98 -3.15 -1.76 4.39
C ALA A 98 -3.98 -2.04 3.14
N ILE A 99 -4.89 -3.02 3.21
CA ILE A 99 -5.84 -3.30 2.12
C ILE A 99 -6.72 -2.08 1.88
N ARG A 100 -7.27 -1.47 2.93
CA ARG A 100 -8.10 -0.28 2.79
C ARG A 100 -7.33 0.88 2.15
N ALA A 101 -6.10 1.14 2.58
CA ALA A 101 -5.24 2.16 1.98
C ALA A 101 -5.02 1.92 0.47
N ALA A 102 -4.85 0.65 0.07
CA ALA A 102 -4.72 0.27 -1.34
C ALA A 102 -6.03 0.50 -2.13
N LEU A 103 -7.18 0.12 -1.57
CA LEU A 103 -8.48 0.30 -2.23
C LEU A 103 -8.82 1.77 -2.41
N GLU A 104 -8.58 2.60 -1.40
CA GLU A 104 -8.79 4.05 -1.49
C GLU A 104 -7.84 4.69 -2.52
N ALA A 105 -6.58 4.24 -2.59
CA ALA A 105 -5.65 4.70 -3.62
C ALA A 105 -6.13 4.34 -5.03
N CYS A 106 -6.70 3.15 -5.23
CA CYS A 106 -7.27 2.76 -6.51
C CYS A 106 -8.52 3.57 -6.88
N ARG A 107 -9.30 4.00 -5.88
CA ARG A 107 -10.47 4.85 -6.07
C ARG A 107 -10.08 6.30 -6.40
N GLU A 108 -9.08 6.83 -5.70
CA GLU A 108 -8.59 8.20 -5.84
C GLU A 108 -7.07 8.20 -6.10
N PRO A 109 -6.63 7.86 -7.33
CA PRO A 109 -5.22 7.58 -7.61
C PRO A 109 -4.27 8.76 -7.40
N TYR A 110 -4.81 9.98 -7.43
CA TYR A 110 -4.03 11.21 -7.39
C TYR A 110 -4.25 12.04 -6.12
N ALA A 111 -5.01 11.53 -5.17
CA ALA A 111 -5.32 12.20 -3.91
C ALA A 111 -5.05 11.28 -2.72
N VAL A 112 -4.51 11.85 -1.65
CA VAL A 112 -4.32 11.12 -0.39
C VAL A 112 -5.63 11.07 0.37
N THR A 113 -6.02 9.87 0.77
CA THR A 113 -7.17 9.64 1.65
C THR A 113 -6.70 9.57 3.09
N ASP A 114 -7.33 10.32 3.97
CA ASP A 114 -7.06 10.26 5.42
C ASP A 114 -7.55 8.95 6.02
N MET A 115 -6.62 8.16 6.52
CA MET A 115 -6.84 6.85 7.13
C MET A 115 -6.80 6.90 8.66
N SER A 116 -6.82 8.07 9.29
CA SER A 116 -6.66 8.22 10.75
C SER A 116 -7.75 7.53 11.57
N LYS A 117 -8.86 7.17 10.95
CA LYS A 117 -10.00 6.49 11.58
C LYS A 117 -10.03 4.97 11.35
N PHE A 118 -8.99 4.42 10.70
CA PHE A 118 -8.91 3.00 10.37
C PHE A 118 -7.76 2.30 11.08
#